data_57e081be019cd20db699805a03495ae2
#
_entry.id   57e081be019cd20db699805a03495ae2
#
_cell.length_a   1.000
_cell.length_b   1.000
_cell.length_c   1.000
_cell.angle_alpha   90.00
_cell.angle_beta   90.00
_cell.angle_gamma   90.00
#
_symmetry.space_group_name_H-M   'P 1'
#
loop_
_entity.id
_entity.type
_entity.pdbx_description
1 polymer ?
#
loop_
_entity_poly.entity_id
_entity_poly.type
_entity_poly.pdbx_seq_one_letter_code
_entity_poly.pdbx_strand_id
1 'polypeptide(L)'
;MVNEFADFGDIFTNFYLSRRLPSHFVEDKEVQNRVIEYLSSFDEHIKDFKIEKIPYDEENKRDAYKINVLHKMIDSNDMAEIPLSMESAGTLKMFSLYPELQKVLERGSVFFIDELNARLHPLLVRNFVITFLNPEINKNHAQLIFTTHDTWQLSNQLLRRDEIWFVEKNSQQISTLYSLADFVDEDGSRIRKDESYEKNYLIGKYGAIPTLKNIHIIKEV
;
A
#
# COMPACT_ATOMS: atom_id res chain seq x y z
N MET A 1 -11.58 -18.71 -6.18
CA MET A 1 -10.98 -17.60 -5.42
C MET A 1 -9.67 -17.27 -6.11
N VAL A 2 -9.56 -16.09 -6.68
CA VAL A 2 -8.32 -15.65 -7.38
C VAL A 2 -7.51 -14.84 -6.37
N ASN A 3 -6.29 -15.28 -6.10
CA ASN A 3 -5.36 -14.55 -5.25
C ASN A 3 -4.51 -13.65 -6.16
N GLU A 4 -4.51 -12.35 -5.89
CA GLU A 4 -3.73 -11.37 -6.60
C GLU A 4 -2.52 -10.97 -5.74
N PHE A 5 -1.31 -11.09 -6.29
CA PHE A 5 -0.08 -10.66 -5.65
C PHE A 5 0.40 -9.35 -6.27
N ALA A 6 0.72 -8.37 -5.44
CA ALA A 6 1.37 -7.15 -5.87
C ALA A 6 2.83 -7.13 -5.39
N ASP A 7 3.75 -7.29 -6.33
CA ASP A 7 5.20 -7.12 -6.12
C ASP A 7 5.61 -5.72 -6.56
N PHE A 8 6.21 -4.96 -5.66
CA PHE A 8 6.60 -3.57 -5.87
C PHE A 8 8.11 -3.37 -6.08
N GLY A 9 8.91 -4.47 -6.11
CA GLY A 9 10.36 -4.38 -6.24
C GLY A 9 10.85 -3.59 -7.46
N ASP A 10 10.14 -3.69 -8.58
CA ASP A 10 10.58 -3.16 -9.88
C ASP A 10 9.77 -1.97 -10.40
N ILE A 11 8.97 -1.28 -9.56
CA ILE A 11 8.10 -0.19 -10.01
C ILE A 11 8.88 0.95 -10.70
N PHE A 12 10.17 1.12 -10.40
CA PHE A 12 10.94 2.28 -10.88
C PHE A 12 11.62 2.09 -12.23
N THR A 13 11.83 0.86 -12.67
CA THR A 13 12.58 0.60 -13.92
C THR A 13 11.70 0.48 -15.16
N ASN A 14 10.38 0.31 -15.02
CA ASN A 14 9.53 -0.06 -16.15
C ASN A 14 8.20 0.71 -16.24
N PHE A 15 8.17 2.00 -15.94
CA PHE A 15 6.97 2.84 -16.12
C PHE A 15 6.54 3.00 -17.61
N TYR A 16 7.33 2.50 -18.54
CA TYR A 16 6.98 2.46 -19.96
C TYR A 16 6.06 1.30 -20.36
N LEU A 17 5.63 0.48 -19.41
CA LEU A 17 4.95 -0.76 -19.77
C LEU A 17 3.46 -0.73 -19.44
N SER A 18 2.67 -0.82 -20.49
CA SER A 18 1.23 -1.06 -20.55
C SER A 18 0.68 -2.20 -19.65
N ARG A 19 1.53 -2.93 -18.95
CA ARG A 19 1.13 -4.07 -18.11
C ARG A 19 0.56 -3.70 -16.74
N ARG A 20 0.72 -2.44 -16.28
CA ARG A 20 0.26 -1.99 -14.96
C ARG A 20 -0.74 -0.84 -15.00
N LEU A 21 -1.19 -0.45 -16.18
CA LEU A 21 -2.27 0.51 -16.30
C LEU A 21 -3.61 -0.16 -16.03
N PRO A 22 -4.59 0.55 -15.45
CA PRO A 22 -5.96 0.08 -15.39
C PRO A 22 -6.44 -0.33 -16.78
N SER A 23 -7.24 -1.39 -16.88
CA SER A 23 -7.83 -1.81 -18.14
C SER A 23 -8.59 -0.64 -18.76
N HIS A 24 -8.38 -0.40 -20.05
CA HIS A 24 -8.97 0.72 -20.81
C HIS A 24 -8.58 2.13 -20.33
N PHE A 25 -7.60 2.28 -19.43
CA PHE A 25 -7.20 3.59 -18.90
C PHE A 25 -6.82 4.60 -19.97
N VAL A 26 -6.19 4.15 -21.05
CA VAL A 26 -5.71 5.02 -22.13
C VAL A 26 -6.84 5.51 -23.02
N GLU A 27 -7.88 4.70 -23.18
CA GLU A 27 -8.95 4.91 -24.17
C GLU A 27 -10.24 5.44 -23.55
N ASP A 28 -10.48 5.15 -22.26
CA ASP A 28 -11.73 5.41 -21.59
C ASP A 28 -11.59 6.51 -20.53
N LYS A 29 -12.23 7.65 -20.81
CA LYS A 29 -12.24 8.81 -19.90
C LYS A 29 -12.92 8.52 -18.56
N GLU A 30 -13.90 7.62 -18.52
CA GLU A 30 -14.55 7.26 -17.26
C GLU A 30 -13.60 6.48 -16.35
N VAL A 31 -12.76 5.61 -16.94
CA VAL A 31 -11.70 4.91 -16.19
C VAL A 31 -10.71 5.93 -15.63
N GLN A 32 -10.28 6.92 -16.45
CA GLN A 32 -9.40 8.00 -15.99
C GLN A 32 -10.02 8.77 -14.83
N ASN A 33 -11.30 9.14 -14.95
CA ASN A 33 -12.00 9.88 -13.91
C ASN A 33 -12.06 9.11 -12.58
N ARG A 34 -12.30 7.80 -12.60
CA ARG A 34 -12.26 6.97 -11.39
C ARG A 34 -10.86 6.91 -10.75
N VAL A 35 -9.81 6.85 -11.58
CA VAL A 35 -8.43 6.92 -11.09
C VAL A 35 -8.13 8.28 -10.48
N ILE A 36 -8.60 9.36 -11.10
CA ILE A 36 -8.45 10.73 -10.58
C ILE A 36 -9.17 10.86 -9.22
N GLU A 37 -10.42 10.40 -9.12
CA GLU A 37 -11.16 10.42 -7.87
C GLU A 37 -10.42 9.68 -6.75
N TYR A 38 -9.90 8.50 -7.06
CA TYR A 38 -9.09 7.73 -6.12
C TYR A 38 -7.81 8.48 -5.70
N LEU A 39 -7.04 9.02 -6.64
CA LEU A 39 -5.81 9.76 -6.35
C LEU A 39 -6.10 11.07 -5.62
N SER A 40 -7.17 11.76 -5.99
CA SER A 40 -7.58 13.03 -5.35
C SER A 40 -8.02 12.86 -3.90
N SER A 41 -8.31 11.62 -3.46
CA SER A 41 -8.63 11.35 -2.05
C SER A 41 -7.43 11.59 -1.12
N PHE A 42 -6.21 11.67 -1.64
CA PHE A 42 -4.99 11.94 -0.88
C PHE A 42 -4.11 13.03 -1.49
N ASP A 43 -4.34 13.44 -2.74
CA ASP A 43 -3.70 14.61 -3.37
C ASP A 43 -4.76 15.38 -4.18
N GLU A 44 -5.37 16.36 -3.54
CA GLU A 44 -6.46 17.16 -4.13
C GLU A 44 -6.02 18.00 -5.34
N HIS A 45 -4.70 18.18 -5.56
CA HIS A 45 -4.19 18.93 -6.70
C HIS A 45 -4.20 18.13 -8.00
N ILE A 46 -4.27 16.82 -7.96
CA ILE A 46 -4.42 15.96 -9.13
C ILE A 46 -5.83 16.15 -9.72
N LYS A 47 -5.91 16.59 -10.98
CA LYS A 47 -7.19 16.95 -11.61
C LYS A 47 -7.49 16.16 -12.87
N ASP A 48 -6.49 15.80 -13.65
CA ASP A 48 -6.69 15.08 -14.92
C ASP A 48 -5.42 14.37 -15.38
N PHE A 49 -5.55 13.60 -16.44
CA PHE A 49 -4.46 13.00 -17.20
C PHE A 49 -4.45 13.51 -18.62
N LYS A 50 -3.25 13.80 -19.13
CA LYS A 50 -2.99 14.03 -20.54
C LYS A 50 -2.21 12.85 -21.08
N ILE A 51 -2.81 12.13 -22.02
CA ILE A 51 -2.26 10.90 -22.58
C ILE A 51 -1.99 11.11 -24.06
N GLU A 52 -0.75 10.92 -24.44
CA GLU A 52 -0.29 11.04 -25.83
C GLU A 52 0.26 9.68 -26.30
N LYS A 53 -0.23 9.19 -27.43
CA LYS A 53 0.32 7.98 -28.06
C LYS A 53 1.69 8.33 -28.65
N ILE A 54 2.71 7.55 -28.28
CA ILE A 54 4.06 7.67 -28.85
C ILE A 54 4.14 6.72 -30.07
N PRO A 55 4.95 7.05 -31.09
CA PRO A 55 5.18 6.14 -32.21
C PRO A 55 5.56 4.74 -31.73
N TYR A 56 5.05 3.74 -32.44
CA TYR A 56 5.22 2.33 -32.15
C TYR A 56 6.69 1.97 -31.89
N ASP A 57 6.95 1.33 -30.76
CA ASP A 57 8.27 0.79 -30.44
C ASP A 57 8.45 -0.56 -31.14
N GLU A 58 9.23 -0.56 -32.22
CA GLU A 58 9.48 -1.76 -33.03
C GLU A 58 10.19 -2.87 -32.24
N GLU A 59 11.03 -2.53 -31.26
CA GLU A 59 11.73 -3.51 -30.43
C GLU A 59 10.77 -4.27 -29.49
N ASN A 60 9.78 -3.59 -28.93
CA ASN A 60 8.85 -4.18 -27.95
C ASN A 60 7.49 -4.61 -28.54
N LYS A 61 7.22 -4.32 -29.82
CA LYS A 61 5.96 -4.62 -30.53
C LYS A 61 4.71 -4.17 -29.77
N ARG A 62 4.74 -2.98 -29.15
CA ARG A 62 3.66 -2.45 -28.32
C ARG A 62 3.45 -0.97 -28.56
N ASP A 63 2.20 -0.54 -28.41
CA ASP A 63 1.88 0.87 -28.31
C ASP A 63 2.48 1.44 -27.02
N ALA A 64 3.17 2.55 -27.15
CA ALA A 64 3.71 3.30 -26.01
C ALA A 64 2.91 4.59 -25.82
N TYR A 65 2.78 5.02 -24.58
CA TYR A 65 2.03 6.23 -24.22
C TYR A 65 2.84 7.09 -23.27
N LYS A 66 2.82 8.40 -23.53
CA LYS A 66 3.29 9.40 -22.58
C LYS A 66 2.09 9.84 -21.75
N ILE A 67 2.20 9.69 -20.45
CA ILE A 67 1.15 10.05 -19.49
C ILE A 67 1.67 11.19 -18.63
N ASN A 68 1.02 12.33 -18.69
CA ASN A 68 1.23 13.46 -17.78
C ASN A 68 0.04 13.57 -16.84
N VAL A 69 0.30 13.88 -15.58
CA VAL A 69 -0.69 14.21 -14.57
C VAL A 69 -0.87 15.72 -14.58
N LEU A 70 -2.12 16.17 -14.59
CA LEU A 70 -2.45 17.60 -14.56
C LEU A 70 -2.75 18.01 -13.11
N HIS A 71 -1.92 18.90 -12.58
CA HIS A 71 -2.07 19.45 -11.25
C HIS A 71 -2.63 20.88 -11.31
N LYS A 72 -3.59 21.17 -10.47
CA LYS A 72 -4.07 22.54 -10.30
C LYS A 72 -2.99 23.36 -9.57
N MET A 73 -2.58 24.47 -10.17
CA MET A 73 -1.60 25.37 -9.56
C MET A 73 -2.24 26.14 -8.39
N ILE A 74 -1.41 26.43 -7.39
CA ILE A 74 -1.80 27.26 -6.26
C ILE A 74 -1.95 28.71 -6.76
N ASP A 75 -3.00 29.39 -6.32
CA ASP A 75 -3.30 30.80 -6.63
C ASP A 75 -3.54 31.11 -8.12
N SER A 76 -3.78 30.11 -8.95
CA SER A 76 -4.16 30.27 -10.35
C SER A 76 -5.20 29.25 -10.79
N ASN A 77 -5.82 29.48 -11.95
CA ASN A 77 -6.66 28.48 -12.60
C ASN A 77 -5.87 27.62 -13.61
N ASP A 78 -4.56 27.84 -13.68
CA ASP A 78 -3.71 27.12 -14.61
C ASP A 78 -3.41 25.69 -14.11
N MET A 79 -3.03 24.83 -15.05
CA MET A 79 -2.69 23.44 -14.79
C MET A 79 -1.19 23.23 -15.10
N ALA A 80 -0.48 22.62 -14.16
CA ALA A 80 0.87 22.15 -14.40
C ALA A 80 0.82 20.71 -14.92
N GLU A 81 1.60 20.42 -15.95
CA GLU A 81 1.77 19.05 -16.48
C GLU A 81 3.03 18.43 -15.88
N ILE A 82 2.86 17.34 -15.14
CA ILE A 82 3.96 16.56 -14.56
C ILE A 82 3.94 15.17 -15.17
N PRO A 83 5.05 14.70 -15.78
CA PRO A 83 5.12 13.32 -16.24
C PRO A 83 4.79 12.35 -15.09
N LEU A 84 3.94 11.34 -15.33
CA LEU A 84 3.56 10.36 -14.32
C LEU A 84 4.78 9.73 -13.64
N SER A 85 5.86 9.49 -14.38
CA SER A 85 7.13 8.96 -13.85
C SER A 85 7.87 9.89 -12.88
N MET A 86 7.51 11.18 -12.84
CA MET A 86 8.09 12.19 -11.96
C MET A 86 7.20 12.49 -10.74
N GLU A 87 6.07 11.82 -10.62
CA GLU A 87 5.22 11.90 -9.44
C GLU A 87 5.92 11.37 -8.19
N SER A 88 5.37 11.73 -7.03
CA SER A 88 5.88 11.21 -5.76
C SER A 88 5.84 9.68 -5.74
N ALA A 89 6.79 9.06 -5.02
CA ALA A 89 6.82 7.61 -4.87
C ALA A 89 5.53 7.04 -4.27
N GLY A 90 4.86 7.81 -3.41
CA GLY A 90 3.55 7.45 -2.84
C GLY A 90 2.45 7.49 -3.89
N THR A 91 2.36 8.55 -4.68
CA THR A 91 1.40 8.68 -5.79
C THR A 91 1.56 7.54 -6.79
N LEU A 92 2.81 7.23 -7.16
CA LEU A 92 3.13 6.12 -8.08
C LEU A 92 2.68 4.78 -7.52
N LYS A 93 2.94 4.52 -6.24
CA LYS A 93 2.50 3.28 -5.58
C LYS A 93 0.99 3.18 -5.56
N MET A 94 0.28 4.22 -5.15
CA MET A 94 -1.18 4.24 -5.13
C MET A 94 -1.77 4.04 -6.54
N PHE A 95 -1.21 4.73 -7.54
CA PHE A 95 -1.60 4.53 -8.94
C PHE A 95 -1.44 3.08 -9.39
N SER A 96 -0.32 2.43 -9.04
CA SER A 96 -0.04 1.04 -9.42
C SER A 96 -0.91 0.01 -8.68
N LEU A 97 -1.34 0.32 -7.45
CA LEU A 97 -2.24 -0.53 -6.66
C LEU A 97 -3.70 -0.49 -7.16
N TYR A 98 -4.11 0.62 -7.78
CA TYR A 98 -5.49 0.86 -8.14
C TYR A 98 -6.14 -0.25 -8.99
N PRO A 99 -5.50 -0.77 -10.08
CA PRO A 99 -6.12 -1.79 -10.93
C PRO A 99 -6.44 -3.09 -10.18
N GLU A 100 -5.53 -3.52 -9.31
CA GLU A 100 -5.72 -4.74 -8.53
C GLU A 100 -6.71 -4.52 -7.39
N LEU A 101 -6.66 -3.36 -6.74
CA LEU A 101 -7.64 -2.96 -5.72
C LEU A 101 -9.06 -3.00 -6.29
N GLN A 102 -9.27 -2.39 -7.46
CA GLN A 102 -10.57 -2.40 -8.13
C GLN A 102 -11.07 -3.83 -8.39
N LYS A 103 -10.24 -4.67 -9.02
CA LYS A 103 -10.59 -6.07 -9.31
C LYS A 103 -10.92 -6.86 -8.04
N VAL A 104 -10.12 -6.69 -7.01
CA VAL A 104 -10.30 -7.41 -5.75
C VAL A 104 -11.62 -7.02 -5.09
N LEU A 105 -11.93 -5.73 -5.03
CA LEU A 105 -13.20 -5.22 -4.49
C LEU A 105 -14.41 -5.68 -5.32
N GLU A 106 -14.31 -5.68 -6.64
CA GLU A 106 -15.37 -6.13 -7.55
C GLU A 106 -15.64 -7.64 -7.42
N ARG A 107 -14.60 -8.46 -7.21
CA ARG A 107 -14.71 -9.93 -7.17
C ARG A 107 -14.91 -10.52 -5.78
N GLY A 108 -14.72 -9.73 -4.73
CA GLY A 108 -14.71 -10.25 -3.37
C GLY A 108 -13.56 -11.23 -3.12
N SER A 109 -12.40 -10.98 -3.73
CA SER A 109 -11.23 -11.87 -3.64
C SER A 109 -10.25 -11.42 -2.55
N VAL A 110 -9.11 -12.12 -2.44
CA VAL A 110 -8.06 -11.79 -1.45
C VAL A 110 -6.96 -11.01 -2.12
N PHE A 111 -6.55 -9.89 -1.52
CA PHE A 111 -5.43 -9.08 -1.93
C PHE A 111 -4.24 -9.29 -0.97
N PHE A 112 -3.13 -9.78 -1.50
CA PHE A 112 -1.88 -9.92 -0.74
C PHE A 112 -0.93 -8.79 -1.10
N ILE A 113 -0.44 -8.05 -0.11
CA ILE A 113 0.52 -6.97 -0.32
C ILE A 113 1.66 -7.11 0.67
N ASP A 114 2.86 -7.30 0.16
CA ASP A 114 4.07 -7.26 0.98
C ASP A 114 4.53 -5.81 1.16
N GLU A 115 4.93 -5.45 2.39
CA GLU A 115 5.36 -4.10 2.76
C GLU A 115 4.39 -2.98 2.29
N LEU A 116 3.14 -3.08 2.68
CA LEU A 116 2.13 -2.07 2.31
C LEU A 116 2.58 -0.64 2.66
N ASN A 117 3.29 -0.46 3.78
CA ASN A 117 3.79 0.83 4.24
C ASN A 117 4.94 1.40 3.39
N ALA A 118 5.66 0.58 2.61
CA ALA A 118 6.79 1.08 1.84
C ALA A 118 6.39 2.29 0.95
N ARG A 119 7.07 3.43 1.14
CA ARG A 119 6.86 4.69 0.41
C ARG A 119 5.50 5.38 0.60
N LEU A 120 4.66 4.90 1.51
CA LEU A 120 3.40 5.52 1.85
C LEU A 120 3.47 6.23 3.20
N HIS A 121 2.81 7.37 3.30
CA HIS A 121 2.56 7.99 4.59
C HIS A 121 1.63 7.09 5.43
N PRO A 122 1.84 6.94 6.75
CA PRO A 122 1.00 6.07 7.60
C PRO A 122 -0.50 6.30 7.47
N LEU A 123 -0.94 7.53 7.25
CA LEU A 123 -2.35 7.85 6.99
C LEU A 123 -2.88 7.22 5.70
N LEU A 124 -2.05 7.12 4.64
CA LEU A 124 -2.45 6.46 3.40
C LEU A 124 -2.59 4.95 3.58
N VAL A 125 -1.65 4.34 4.33
CA VAL A 125 -1.75 2.93 4.70
C VAL A 125 -3.05 2.67 5.45
N ARG A 126 -3.35 3.51 6.45
CA ARG A 126 -4.57 3.40 7.25
C ARG A 126 -5.83 3.55 6.38
N ASN A 127 -5.86 4.53 5.48
CA ASN A 127 -6.98 4.74 4.57
C ASN A 127 -7.19 3.56 3.63
N PHE A 128 -6.09 2.98 3.14
CA PHE A 128 -6.13 1.77 2.32
C PHE A 128 -6.74 0.58 3.09
N VAL A 129 -6.34 0.37 4.34
CA VAL A 129 -6.92 -0.67 5.20
C VAL A 129 -8.41 -0.41 5.45
N ILE A 130 -8.79 0.85 5.75
CA ILE A 130 -10.18 1.24 5.98
C ILE A 130 -11.06 0.95 4.75
N THR A 131 -10.53 1.03 3.53
CA THR A 131 -11.27 0.67 2.31
C THR A 131 -11.82 -0.76 2.38
N PHE A 132 -11.06 -1.71 2.93
CA PHE A 132 -11.50 -3.10 3.09
C PHE A 132 -12.44 -3.30 4.28
N LEU A 133 -12.34 -2.45 5.30
CA LEU A 133 -13.18 -2.51 6.50
C LEU A 133 -14.54 -1.81 6.32
N ASN A 134 -14.65 -0.93 5.31
CA ASN A 134 -15.87 -0.17 5.06
C ASN A 134 -16.86 -0.97 4.19
N PRO A 135 -18.03 -1.39 4.73
CA PRO A 135 -19.02 -2.18 3.98
C PRO A 135 -19.65 -1.44 2.81
N GLU A 136 -19.65 -0.10 2.82
CA GLU A 136 -20.18 0.71 1.70
C GLU A 136 -19.24 0.65 0.47
N ILE A 137 -17.94 0.45 0.70
CA ILE A 137 -16.94 0.32 -0.36
C ILE A 137 -16.73 -1.16 -0.70
N ASN A 138 -16.47 -1.98 0.31
CA ASN A 138 -16.19 -3.41 0.17
C ASN A 138 -17.49 -4.26 0.19
N LYS A 139 -18.33 -4.06 -0.79
CA LYS A 139 -19.65 -4.72 -0.88
C LYS A 139 -19.57 -6.23 -1.10
N ASN A 140 -18.50 -6.70 -1.73
CA ASN A 140 -18.32 -8.12 -2.07
C ASN A 140 -17.40 -8.85 -1.09
N HIS A 141 -17.14 -8.27 0.10
CA HIS A 141 -16.36 -8.89 1.18
C HIS A 141 -14.95 -9.32 0.75
N ALA A 142 -14.27 -8.49 -0.03
CA ALA A 142 -12.86 -8.68 -0.35
C ALA A 142 -12.02 -8.69 0.94
N GLN A 143 -10.90 -9.40 0.92
CA GLN A 143 -10.00 -9.52 2.07
C GLN A 143 -8.64 -8.92 1.73
N LEU A 144 -8.06 -8.19 2.68
CA LEU A 144 -6.69 -7.67 2.59
C LEU A 144 -5.78 -8.45 3.56
N ILE A 145 -4.70 -9.02 3.04
CA ILE A 145 -3.61 -9.59 3.81
C ILE A 145 -2.35 -8.81 3.46
N PHE A 146 -1.73 -8.20 4.45
CA PHE A 146 -0.54 -7.38 4.19
C PHE A 146 0.51 -7.54 5.28
N THR A 147 1.78 -7.34 4.90
CA THR A 147 2.86 -7.15 5.85
C THR A 147 3.19 -5.67 6.00
N THR A 148 3.71 -5.28 7.15
CA THR A 148 4.11 -3.91 7.43
C THR A 148 5.11 -3.83 8.56
N HIS A 149 6.00 -2.86 8.49
CA HIS A 149 6.86 -2.43 9.60
C HIS A 149 6.30 -1.18 10.31
N ASP A 150 5.15 -0.66 9.86
CA ASP A 150 4.52 0.53 10.43
C ASP A 150 3.68 0.15 11.66
N THR A 151 4.23 0.40 12.84
CA THR A 151 3.58 0.10 14.13
C THR A 151 2.35 0.95 14.38
N TRP A 152 2.19 2.09 13.70
CA TRP A 152 1.04 2.96 13.86
C TRP A 152 -0.28 2.29 13.45
N GLN A 153 -0.20 1.22 12.65
CA GLN A 153 -1.36 0.39 12.28
C GLN A 153 -1.79 -0.57 13.41
N LEU A 154 -0.95 -0.78 14.45
CA LEU A 154 -1.29 -1.58 15.62
C LEU A 154 -2.24 -0.81 16.56
N SER A 155 -3.46 -0.64 16.10
CA SER A 155 -4.49 0.14 16.77
C SER A 155 -5.76 -0.69 16.98
N ASN A 156 -6.22 -0.75 18.24
CA ASN A 156 -7.51 -1.38 18.60
C ASN A 156 -8.73 -0.65 18.00
N GLN A 157 -8.54 0.56 17.47
CA GLN A 157 -9.57 1.30 16.73
C GLN A 157 -9.60 0.94 15.23
N LEU A 158 -8.54 0.31 14.73
CA LEU A 158 -8.44 -0.09 13.34
C LEU A 158 -8.62 -1.58 13.14
N LEU A 159 -7.92 -2.40 13.94
CA LEU A 159 -7.85 -3.85 13.77
C LEU A 159 -8.26 -4.57 15.05
N ARG A 160 -8.91 -5.71 14.89
CA ARG A 160 -9.18 -6.65 15.98
C ARG A 160 -7.92 -7.46 16.29
N ARG A 161 -7.85 -8.04 17.49
CA ARG A 161 -6.71 -8.87 17.92
C ARG A 161 -6.47 -10.08 17.01
N ASP A 162 -7.53 -10.68 16.50
CA ASP A 162 -7.47 -11.82 15.59
C ASP A 162 -7.04 -11.45 14.15
N GLU A 163 -7.02 -10.16 13.81
CA GLU A 163 -6.53 -9.62 12.55
C GLU A 163 -5.05 -9.24 12.62
N ILE A 164 -4.44 -9.21 13.80
CA ILE A 164 -3.04 -8.84 14.02
C ILE A 164 -2.21 -10.11 14.25
N TRP A 165 -1.20 -10.29 13.41
CA TRP A 165 -0.28 -11.42 13.44
C TRP A 165 1.15 -10.95 13.52
N PHE A 166 1.95 -11.61 14.36
CA PHE A 166 3.37 -11.35 14.51
C PHE A 166 4.18 -12.49 13.90
N VAL A 167 5.29 -12.12 13.25
CA VAL A 167 6.29 -13.06 12.75
C VAL A 167 7.58 -12.83 13.53
N GLU A 168 8.06 -13.84 14.18
CA GLU A 168 9.31 -13.81 14.93
C GLU A 168 10.28 -14.87 14.41
N LYS A 169 11.56 -14.52 14.34
CA LYS A 169 12.62 -15.41 13.93
C LYS A 169 13.56 -15.65 15.11
N ASN A 170 13.67 -16.91 15.53
CA ASN A 170 14.51 -17.28 16.64
C ASN A 170 16.01 -17.35 16.25
N SER A 171 16.89 -17.63 17.23
CA SER A 171 18.34 -17.75 17.03
C SER A 171 18.74 -18.90 16.08
N GLN A 172 17.87 -19.89 15.89
CA GLN A 172 18.07 -21.02 14.95
C GLN A 172 17.55 -20.71 13.54
N GLN A 173 17.15 -19.46 13.28
CA GLN A 173 16.58 -19.01 12.00
C GLN A 173 15.21 -19.63 11.66
N ILE A 174 14.50 -20.14 12.66
CA ILE A 174 13.14 -20.68 12.51
C ILE A 174 12.17 -19.52 12.73
N SER A 175 11.25 -19.33 11.78
CA SER A 175 10.17 -18.34 11.87
C SER A 175 8.94 -18.96 12.52
N THR A 176 8.33 -18.22 13.43
CA THR A 176 7.03 -18.55 14.04
C THR A 176 6.03 -17.45 13.74
N LEU A 177 4.80 -17.84 13.51
CA LEU A 177 3.66 -16.95 13.26
C LEU A 177 2.65 -17.16 14.38
N TYR A 178 2.18 -16.09 15.01
CA TYR A 178 1.16 -16.14 16.06
C TYR A 178 0.28 -14.91 16.06
N SER A 179 -0.99 -15.08 16.49
CA SER A 179 -1.96 -13.99 16.56
C SER A 179 -1.86 -13.24 17.89
N LEU A 180 -2.12 -11.95 17.86
CA LEU A 180 -2.33 -11.19 19.10
C LEU A 180 -3.51 -11.73 19.93
N ALA A 181 -4.47 -12.37 19.29
CA ALA A 181 -5.59 -13.00 19.99
C ALA A 181 -5.20 -14.24 20.83
N ASP A 182 -4.10 -14.91 20.43
CA ASP A 182 -3.58 -16.09 21.13
C ASP A 182 -2.61 -15.73 22.25
N PHE A 183 -2.18 -14.46 22.29
CA PHE A 183 -1.25 -13.99 23.29
C PHE A 183 -1.90 -13.95 24.67
N VAL A 184 -1.16 -14.45 25.67
CA VAL A 184 -1.56 -14.52 27.06
C VAL A 184 -0.48 -13.89 27.92
N ASP A 185 -0.85 -13.01 28.82
CA ASP A 185 0.07 -12.38 29.78
C ASP A 185 0.64 -13.40 30.78
N GLU A 186 1.67 -13.04 31.52
CA GLU A 186 2.31 -13.90 32.54
C GLU A 186 1.33 -14.38 33.63
N ASP A 187 0.29 -13.60 33.91
CA ASP A 187 -0.77 -13.95 34.85
C ASP A 187 -1.89 -14.82 34.25
N GLY A 188 -1.75 -15.22 32.99
CA GLY A 188 -2.75 -16.00 32.26
C GLY A 188 -3.91 -15.18 31.68
N SER A 189 -3.88 -13.86 31.79
CA SER A 189 -4.93 -13.00 31.21
C SER A 189 -4.72 -12.78 29.71
N ARG A 190 -5.83 -12.63 29.00
CA ARG A 190 -5.78 -12.26 27.57
C ARG A 190 -5.67 -10.75 27.43
N ILE A 191 -5.00 -10.33 26.34
CA ILE A 191 -4.88 -8.92 25.96
C ILE A 191 -6.26 -8.25 25.93
N ARG A 192 -6.39 -7.14 26.63
CA ARG A 192 -7.64 -6.39 26.72
C ARG A 192 -7.85 -5.53 25.47
N LYS A 193 -9.11 -5.26 25.14
CA LYS A 193 -9.45 -4.42 23.99
C LYS A 193 -9.04 -2.96 24.14
N ASP A 194 -8.92 -2.49 25.39
CA ASP A 194 -8.56 -1.11 25.73
C ASP A 194 -7.05 -0.88 25.85
N GLU A 195 -6.23 -1.91 25.67
CA GLU A 195 -4.78 -1.78 25.68
C GLU A 195 -4.25 -1.07 24.41
N SER A 196 -3.16 -0.32 24.57
CA SER A 196 -2.42 0.24 23.45
C SER A 196 -1.53 -0.84 22.83
N TYR A 197 -1.96 -1.42 21.71
CA TYR A 197 -1.22 -2.49 21.04
C TYR A 197 0.15 -2.01 20.56
N GLU A 198 0.24 -0.82 19.96
CA GLU A 198 1.50 -0.23 19.51
C GLU A 198 2.50 -0.07 20.66
N LYS A 199 2.08 0.59 21.76
CA LYS A 199 2.95 0.80 22.93
C LYS A 199 3.46 -0.52 23.48
N ASN A 200 2.57 -1.50 23.65
CA ASN A 200 2.92 -2.82 24.19
C ASN A 200 3.87 -3.59 23.28
N TYR A 201 3.69 -3.49 21.96
CA TYR A 201 4.62 -4.06 20.99
C TYR A 201 6.01 -3.43 21.10
N LEU A 202 6.09 -2.09 21.13
CA LEU A 202 7.35 -1.35 21.17
C LEU A 202 8.16 -1.60 22.46
N ILE A 203 7.51 -1.93 23.58
CA ILE A 203 8.20 -2.34 24.82
C ILE A 203 8.49 -3.85 24.88
N GLY A 204 8.14 -4.61 23.83
CA GLY A 204 8.43 -6.04 23.71
C GLY A 204 7.43 -6.98 24.36
N LYS A 205 6.29 -6.49 24.82
CA LYS A 205 5.29 -7.32 25.51
C LYS A 205 4.83 -8.51 24.67
N TYR A 206 4.75 -8.34 23.35
CA TYR A 206 4.26 -9.38 22.43
C TYR A 206 5.36 -10.17 21.71
N GLY A 207 6.64 -9.91 21.99
CA GLY A 207 7.74 -10.45 21.21
C GLY A 207 7.86 -9.80 19.83
N ALA A 208 8.47 -10.51 18.88
CA ALA A 208 8.66 -10.11 17.48
C ALA A 208 9.34 -8.73 17.29
N ILE A 209 10.14 -8.29 18.29
CA ILE A 209 10.92 -7.06 18.17
C ILE A 209 12.33 -7.39 17.69
N PRO A 210 12.89 -6.56 16.77
CA PRO A 210 14.26 -6.77 16.34
C PRO A 210 15.27 -6.53 17.49
N THR A 211 16.16 -7.46 17.70
CA THR A 211 17.28 -7.27 18.64
C THR A 211 18.34 -6.42 17.97
N LEU A 212 18.48 -5.17 18.40
CA LEU A 212 19.46 -4.24 17.86
C LEU A 212 20.79 -4.39 18.62
N LYS A 213 21.89 -4.50 17.86
CA LYS A 213 23.25 -4.38 18.38
C LYS A 213 23.78 -3.00 18.06
N ASN A 214 24.57 -2.42 18.96
CA ASN A 214 25.25 -1.15 18.68
C ASN A 214 26.11 -1.27 17.43
N ILE A 215 25.96 -0.34 16.51
CA ILE A 215 26.79 -0.24 15.31
C ILE A 215 28.06 0.54 15.68
N HIS A 216 29.21 -0.14 15.82
CA HIS A 216 30.50 0.51 15.98
C HIS A 216 31.10 0.79 14.59
N ILE A 217 30.79 1.97 14.03
CA ILE A 217 31.31 2.39 12.71
C ILE A 217 32.70 3.01 12.82
N ILE A 218 33.06 3.56 13.98
CA ILE A 218 34.36 4.22 14.21
C ILE A 218 35.15 3.33 15.16
N LYS A 219 36.27 2.78 14.67
CA LYS A 219 37.35 2.33 15.55
C LYS A 219 38.05 3.57 16.03
N GLU A 220 38.10 3.80 17.34
CA GLU A 220 39.02 4.77 17.91
C GLU A 220 40.44 4.41 17.43
N VAL A 221 41.13 5.35 16.80
CA VAL A 221 42.51 5.22 16.33
C VAL A 221 43.44 5.48 17.50
#